data_7d23f96a999eb5cd99579293c0b1b893
#
_entry.id   7d23f96a999eb5cd99579293c0b1b893
#
_cell.length_a   1.000
_cell.length_b   1.000
_cell.length_c   1.000
_cell.angle_alpha   90.00
_cell.angle_beta   90.00
_cell.angle_gamma   90.00
#
_symmetry.space_group_name_H-M   'P 1'
#
loop_
_entity.id
_entity.type
_entity.pdbx_description
1 polymer ?
#
loop_
_entity_poly.entity_id
_entity_poly.type
_entity_poly.pdbx_seq_one_letter_code
_entity_poly.pdbx_strand_id
1 'polypeptide(L)'
;METNDPFNSVLPPQNNKSEHCVPTGEDEFYMQEALKEARRAYSLEEVPIGCVIVKNGKIIARAANERVTRGNVLCHAEILAIGQACEAIGDWRLEDCQIYVTIEPCPMCAGAIIQARIPVVIYGAKNPKAGCGGSILNILEEPRFNHQAHVTSGVLEEECANVMKEFFRRFR
;
A
#
# COMPACT_ATOMS: atom_id res chain seq x y z
N MET A 1 23.01 -34.86 -19.76
CA MET A 1 21.73 -34.74 -19.00
C MET A 1 21.70 -33.35 -18.45
N GLU A 2 21.06 -32.41 -19.16
CA GLU A 2 20.85 -31.05 -18.69
C GLU A 2 19.67 -31.08 -17.72
N THR A 3 19.92 -30.71 -16.47
CA THR A 3 18.90 -30.58 -15.46
C THR A 3 18.10 -29.30 -15.76
N ASN A 4 16.86 -29.46 -16.22
CA ASN A 4 15.89 -28.37 -16.33
C ASN A 4 15.54 -27.91 -14.91
N ASP A 5 16.31 -26.95 -14.41
CA ASP A 5 15.99 -26.26 -13.14
C ASP A 5 14.91 -25.20 -13.44
N PRO A 6 13.67 -25.39 -12.96
CA PRO A 6 12.57 -24.45 -13.20
C PRO A 6 12.79 -23.08 -12.54
N PHE A 7 13.82 -22.93 -11.69
CA PHE A 7 14.17 -21.69 -11.01
C PHE A 7 15.27 -20.87 -11.71
N ASN A 8 15.84 -21.37 -12.80
CA ASN A 8 16.96 -20.71 -13.49
C ASN A 8 16.56 -19.95 -14.76
N SER A 9 15.30 -19.59 -14.94
CA SER A 9 14.89 -18.66 -15.99
C SER A 9 15.11 -17.22 -15.54
N VAL A 10 16.29 -16.68 -15.84
CA VAL A 10 16.53 -15.22 -15.77
C VAL A 10 15.63 -14.57 -16.81
N LEU A 11 14.54 -13.94 -16.38
CA LEU A 11 13.70 -13.14 -17.25
C LEU A 11 14.52 -11.96 -17.81
N PRO A 12 14.41 -11.65 -19.12
CA PRO A 12 15.10 -10.50 -19.68
C PRO A 12 14.62 -9.21 -19.04
N PRO A 13 15.47 -8.18 -18.96
CA PRO A 13 15.10 -6.91 -18.38
C PRO A 13 13.96 -6.28 -19.19
N GLN A 14 12.80 -6.16 -18.59
CA GLN A 14 11.71 -5.38 -19.14
C GLN A 14 12.04 -3.90 -18.93
N ASN A 15 12.40 -3.22 -19.99
CA ASN A 15 12.60 -1.77 -20.04
C ASN A 15 11.23 -1.08 -19.99
N ASN A 16 10.59 -1.06 -18.85
CA ASN A 16 9.46 -0.17 -18.60
C ASN A 16 9.92 0.95 -17.65
N LYS A 17 10.32 2.08 -18.25
CA LYS A 17 10.33 3.35 -17.52
C LYS A 17 8.89 3.59 -17.10
N SER A 18 8.62 3.53 -15.79
CA SER A 18 7.36 3.94 -15.21
C SER A 18 7.12 5.40 -15.60
N GLU A 19 6.20 5.65 -16.53
CA GLU A 19 5.59 6.96 -16.65
C GLU A 19 4.88 7.18 -15.31
N HIS A 20 5.35 8.13 -14.51
CA HIS A 20 4.65 8.55 -13.30
C HIS A 20 3.23 8.94 -13.71
N CYS A 21 2.26 8.12 -13.33
CA CYS A 21 0.87 8.41 -13.60
C CYS A 21 0.49 9.68 -12.83
N VAL A 22 -0.01 10.67 -13.54
CA VAL A 22 -0.49 11.92 -12.92
C VAL A 22 -1.72 11.57 -12.08
N PRO A 23 -1.78 11.98 -10.80
CA PRO A 23 -2.97 11.77 -9.96
C PRO A 23 -4.24 12.28 -10.63
N THR A 24 -5.31 11.51 -10.53
CA THR A 24 -6.63 11.84 -11.06
C THR A 24 -7.56 12.32 -9.94
N GLY A 25 -8.68 12.98 -10.29
CA GLY A 25 -9.68 13.33 -9.29
C GLY A 25 -10.32 12.11 -8.59
N GLU A 26 -10.30 10.96 -9.24
CA GLU A 26 -10.73 9.69 -8.64
C GLU A 26 -9.72 9.21 -7.57
N ASP A 27 -8.43 9.36 -7.83
CA ASP A 27 -7.38 9.02 -6.84
C ASP A 27 -7.48 9.90 -5.59
N GLU A 28 -7.77 11.19 -5.76
CA GLU A 28 -8.00 12.10 -4.63
C GLU A 28 -9.22 11.67 -3.81
N PHE A 29 -10.32 11.27 -4.46
CA PHE A 29 -11.51 10.79 -3.77
C PHE A 29 -11.19 9.57 -2.89
N TYR A 30 -10.52 8.54 -3.41
CA TYR A 30 -10.19 7.35 -2.62
C TYR A 30 -9.11 7.64 -1.57
N MET A 31 -8.18 8.56 -1.81
CA MET A 31 -7.23 8.98 -0.80
C MET A 31 -7.91 9.74 0.34
N GLN A 32 -8.96 10.55 0.08
CA GLN A 32 -9.79 11.14 1.12
C GLN A 32 -10.48 10.07 1.97
N GLU A 33 -10.94 8.98 1.36
CA GLU A 33 -11.52 7.85 2.10
C GLU A 33 -10.46 7.13 2.98
N ALA A 34 -9.23 6.97 2.49
CA ALA A 34 -8.11 6.46 3.28
C ALA A 34 -7.74 7.41 4.43
N LEU A 35 -7.79 8.74 4.20
CA LEU A 35 -7.57 9.75 5.25
C LEU A 35 -8.62 9.68 6.37
N LYS A 36 -9.88 9.31 6.09
CA LYS A 36 -10.88 9.07 7.14
C LYS A 36 -10.45 7.93 8.07
N GLU A 37 -9.91 6.85 7.51
CA GLU A 37 -9.36 5.74 8.30
C GLU A 37 -8.11 6.17 9.09
N ALA A 38 -7.23 6.99 8.52
CA ALA A 38 -6.10 7.55 9.25
C ALA A 38 -6.55 8.40 10.46
N ARG A 39 -7.59 9.22 10.30
CA ARG A 39 -8.17 9.98 11.42
C ARG A 39 -8.84 9.07 12.45
N ARG A 40 -9.43 7.96 12.03
CA ARG A 40 -9.94 6.92 12.96
C ARG A 40 -8.79 6.33 13.78
N ALA A 41 -7.66 5.95 13.16
CA ALA A 41 -6.47 5.52 13.86
C ALA A 41 -5.98 6.58 14.87
N TYR A 42 -5.91 7.85 14.45
CA TYR A 42 -5.53 8.97 15.32
C TYR A 42 -6.41 9.05 16.58
N SER A 43 -7.74 8.89 16.44
CA SER A 43 -8.68 8.94 17.57
C SER A 43 -8.50 7.77 18.54
N LEU A 44 -7.93 6.65 18.08
CA LEU A 44 -7.58 5.47 18.87
C LEU A 44 -6.14 5.52 19.42
N GLU A 45 -5.47 6.66 19.31
CA GLU A 45 -4.06 6.86 19.71
C GLU A 45 -3.08 5.93 18.95
N GLU A 46 -3.49 5.47 17.78
CA GLU A 46 -2.65 4.71 16.84
C GLU A 46 -1.93 5.64 15.88
N VAL A 47 -0.79 5.19 15.35
CA VAL A 47 -0.12 5.90 14.25
C VAL A 47 -1.13 6.07 13.11
N PRO A 48 -1.40 7.31 12.66
CA PRO A 48 -2.55 7.62 11.81
C PRO A 48 -2.29 7.23 10.34
N ILE A 49 -2.38 5.96 10.05
CA ILE A 49 -2.33 5.39 8.72
C ILE A 49 -3.67 4.76 8.41
N GLY A 50 -4.20 5.10 7.26
CA GLY A 50 -5.45 4.56 6.73
C GLY A 50 -5.27 3.98 5.35
N CYS A 51 -6.05 2.97 5.04
CA CYS A 51 -6.00 2.24 3.79
C CYS A 51 -7.40 1.89 3.29
N VAL A 52 -7.62 1.99 1.97
CA VAL A 52 -8.79 1.44 1.30
C VAL A 52 -8.38 0.61 0.10
N ILE A 53 -9.15 -0.43 -0.21
CA ILE A 53 -9.00 -1.23 -1.43
C ILE A 53 -10.24 -1.07 -2.28
N VAL A 54 -10.01 -0.79 -3.57
CA VAL A 54 -11.03 -0.50 -4.56
C VAL A 54 -11.03 -1.59 -5.63
N LYS A 55 -12.22 -2.05 -6.01
CA LYS A 55 -12.44 -2.94 -7.16
C LYS A 55 -13.62 -2.42 -7.97
N ASN A 56 -13.43 -2.24 -9.28
CA ASN A 56 -14.48 -1.76 -10.20
C ASN A 56 -15.17 -0.47 -9.71
N GLY A 57 -14.39 0.51 -9.25
CA GLY A 57 -14.90 1.79 -8.75
C GLY A 57 -15.62 1.72 -7.39
N LYS A 58 -15.54 0.58 -6.68
CA LYS A 58 -16.17 0.41 -5.37
C LYS A 58 -15.14 0.07 -4.31
N ILE A 59 -15.22 0.70 -3.16
CA ILE A 59 -14.41 0.36 -2.00
C ILE A 59 -14.94 -0.96 -1.43
N ILE A 60 -14.08 -1.99 -1.42
CA ILE A 60 -14.41 -3.33 -0.90
C ILE A 60 -13.77 -3.61 0.46
N ALA A 61 -12.77 -2.82 0.87
CA ALA A 61 -12.13 -2.93 2.17
C ALA A 61 -11.69 -1.55 2.68
N ARG A 62 -11.73 -1.37 4.00
CA ARG A 62 -11.29 -0.17 4.71
C ARG A 62 -10.60 -0.57 6.00
N ALA A 63 -9.44 -0.02 6.29
CA ALA A 63 -8.75 -0.29 7.55
C ALA A 63 -7.93 0.90 8.02
N ALA A 64 -7.83 1.00 9.33
CA ALA A 64 -6.93 1.87 10.04
C ALA A 64 -5.80 1.05 10.66
N ASN A 65 -4.66 1.65 10.94
CA ASN A 65 -3.64 1.02 11.76
C ASN A 65 -4.19 0.74 13.17
N GLU A 66 -3.97 -0.49 13.65
CA GLU A 66 -4.45 -0.98 14.96
C GLU A 66 -3.35 -1.78 15.68
N ARG A 67 -2.07 -1.45 15.41
CA ARG A 67 -0.92 -2.19 15.91
C ARG A 67 -0.84 -2.21 17.43
N VAL A 68 -1.05 -1.07 18.08
CA VAL A 68 -0.98 -0.93 19.55
C VAL A 68 -2.24 -1.50 20.18
N THR A 69 -3.40 -1.15 19.66
CA THR A 69 -4.71 -1.61 20.14
C THR A 69 -4.84 -3.12 20.15
N ARG A 70 -4.32 -3.80 19.13
CA ARG A 70 -4.34 -5.27 19.03
C ARG A 70 -3.09 -5.95 19.59
N GLY A 71 -2.06 -5.19 19.98
CA GLY A 71 -0.78 -5.75 20.43
C GLY A 71 -0.12 -6.66 19.37
N ASN A 72 -0.31 -6.34 18.09
CA ASN A 72 0.13 -7.21 16.99
C ASN A 72 0.79 -6.39 15.88
N VAL A 73 2.07 -6.69 15.59
CA VAL A 73 2.87 -6.01 14.58
C VAL A 73 2.28 -6.10 13.16
N LEU A 74 1.49 -7.13 12.87
CA LEU A 74 0.85 -7.33 11.56
C LEU A 74 -0.36 -6.43 11.34
N CYS A 75 -0.90 -5.77 12.38
CA CYS A 75 -2.11 -4.96 12.27
C CYS A 75 -1.86 -3.55 11.71
N HIS A 76 -1.09 -3.47 10.61
CA HIS A 76 -1.02 -2.28 9.79
C HIS A 76 -2.27 -2.14 8.91
N ALA A 77 -2.64 -0.91 8.57
CA ALA A 77 -3.84 -0.62 7.78
C ALA A 77 -3.90 -1.42 6.47
N GLU A 78 -2.77 -1.51 5.77
CA GLU A 78 -2.66 -2.24 4.50
C GLU A 78 -2.91 -3.75 4.68
N ILE A 79 -2.30 -4.36 5.71
CA ILE A 79 -2.46 -5.79 5.99
C ILE A 79 -3.91 -6.12 6.33
N LEU A 80 -4.54 -5.28 7.18
CA LEU A 80 -5.94 -5.45 7.57
C LEU A 80 -6.87 -5.27 6.37
N ALA A 81 -6.62 -4.27 5.51
CA ALA A 81 -7.41 -4.04 4.30
C ALA A 81 -7.27 -5.20 3.30
N ILE A 82 -6.06 -5.73 3.09
CA ILE A 82 -5.82 -6.90 2.23
C ILE A 82 -6.61 -8.12 2.74
N GLY A 83 -6.56 -8.40 4.05
CA GLY A 83 -7.32 -9.48 4.64
C GLY A 83 -8.83 -9.36 4.39
N GLN A 84 -9.41 -8.18 4.65
CA GLN A 84 -10.82 -7.89 4.38
C GLN A 84 -11.18 -8.03 2.89
N ALA A 85 -10.31 -7.57 1.98
CA ALA A 85 -10.55 -7.68 0.55
C ALA A 85 -10.53 -9.14 0.08
N CYS A 86 -9.60 -9.96 0.59
CA CYS A 86 -9.55 -11.39 0.32
C CYS A 86 -10.84 -12.09 0.79
N GLU A 87 -11.32 -11.77 1.98
CA GLU A 87 -12.59 -12.30 2.50
C GLU A 87 -13.79 -11.86 1.63
N ALA A 88 -13.83 -10.58 1.23
CA ALA A 88 -14.92 -10.05 0.42
C ALA A 88 -14.98 -10.66 -0.99
N ILE A 89 -13.82 -11.01 -1.57
CA ILE A 89 -13.73 -11.63 -2.90
C ILE A 89 -13.81 -13.15 -2.84
N GLY A 90 -13.39 -13.76 -1.72
CA GLY A 90 -13.26 -15.21 -1.57
C GLY A 90 -12.01 -15.79 -2.25
N ASP A 91 -11.02 -14.96 -2.57
CA ASP A 91 -9.72 -15.35 -3.15
C ASP A 91 -8.61 -14.49 -2.53
N TRP A 92 -7.41 -15.04 -2.43
CA TRP A 92 -6.21 -14.31 -2.00
C TRP A 92 -5.65 -13.39 -3.08
N ARG A 93 -5.99 -13.62 -4.35
CA ARG A 93 -5.57 -12.81 -5.50
C ARG A 93 -6.47 -11.60 -5.67
N LEU A 94 -5.87 -10.42 -5.62
CA LEU A 94 -6.54 -9.13 -5.76
C LEU A 94 -6.13 -8.44 -7.08
N GLU A 95 -6.07 -9.23 -8.17
CA GLU A 95 -5.52 -8.81 -9.49
C GLU A 95 -6.32 -7.67 -10.16
N ASP A 96 -7.60 -7.48 -9.81
CA ASP A 96 -8.46 -6.40 -10.31
C ASP A 96 -8.65 -5.26 -9.29
N CYS A 97 -7.76 -5.16 -8.28
CA CYS A 97 -7.90 -4.20 -7.21
C CYS A 97 -6.85 -3.10 -7.29
N GLN A 98 -7.19 -1.96 -6.70
CA GLN A 98 -6.28 -0.85 -6.43
C GLN A 98 -6.23 -0.63 -4.92
N ILE A 99 -5.04 -0.32 -4.39
CA ILE A 99 -4.86 0.00 -2.97
C ILE A 99 -4.45 1.45 -2.81
N TYR A 100 -5.14 2.16 -1.93
CA TYR A 100 -4.86 3.54 -1.54
C TYR A 100 -4.44 3.56 -0.08
N VAL A 101 -3.28 4.13 0.22
CA VAL A 101 -2.74 4.23 1.57
C VAL A 101 -2.18 5.62 1.82
N THR A 102 -2.44 6.17 2.99
CA THR A 102 -2.04 7.56 3.31
C THR A 102 -0.54 7.76 3.41
N ILE A 103 0.22 6.72 3.76
CA ILE A 103 1.68 6.74 3.89
C ILE A 103 2.28 5.60 3.06
N GLU A 104 3.41 5.87 2.42
CA GLU A 104 4.18 4.88 1.66
C GLU A 104 4.35 3.56 2.42
N PRO A 105 4.03 2.41 1.80
CA PRO A 105 4.08 1.10 2.44
C PRO A 105 5.49 0.74 2.95
N CYS A 106 5.52 0.15 4.15
CA CYS A 106 6.74 -0.43 4.73
C CYS A 106 7.10 -1.78 4.06
N PRO A 107 8.27 -2.41 4.36
CA PRO A 107 8.67 -3.67 3.73
C PRO A 107 7.64 -4.81 3.89
N MET A 108 7.02 -4.92 5.07
CA MET A 108 5.99 -5.93 5.34
C MET A 108 4.76 -5.73 4.45
N CYS A 109 4.26 -4.48 4.37
CA CYS A 109 3.07 -4.15 3.60
C CYS A 109 3.32 -4.21 2.09
N ALA A 110 4.47 -3.72 1.62
CA ALA A 110 4.86 -3.84 0.22
C ALA A 110 4.98 -5.31 -0.20
N GLY A 111 5.57 -6.17 0.64
CA GLY A 111 5.61 -7.61 0.42
C GLY A 111 4.23 -8.24 0.34
N ALA A 112 3.30 -7.86 1.24
CA ALA A 112 1.92 -8.35 1.23
C ALA A 112 1.16 -7.92 -0.03
N ILE A 113 1.33 -6.68 -0.49
CA ILE A 113 0.74 -6.15 -1.73
C ILE A 113 1.18 -7.00 -2.93
N ILE A 114 2.49 -7.28 -3.04
CA ILE A 114 3.04 -8.12 -4.12
C ILE A 114 2.49 -9.56 -4.03
N GLN A 115 2.44 -10.14 -2.83
CA GLN A 115 1.89 -11.49 -2.65
C GLN A 115 0.40 -11.57 -2.99
N ALA A 116 -0.39 -10.55 -2.65
CA ALA A 116 -1.79 -10.46 -3.00
C ALA A 116 -2.06 -10.15 -4.48
N ARG A 117 -1.01 -9.92 -5.30
CA ARG A 117 -1.13 -9.58 -6.72
C ARG A 117 -1.89 -8.30 -7.01
N ILE A 118 -1.83 -7.31 -6.13
CA ILE A 118 -2.46 -6.01 -6.38
C ILE A 118 -1.64 -5.26 -7.44
N PRO A 119 -2.25 -4.90 -8.60
CA PRO A 119 -1.51 -4.31 -9.71
C PRO A 119 -1.28 -2.80 -9.59
N VAL A 120 -2.05 -2.09 -8.75
CA VAL A 120 -2.00 -0.63 -8.66
C VAL A 120 -1.94 -0.20 -7.20
N VAL A 121 -0.91 0.58 -6.87
CA VAL A 121 -0.65 1.13 -5.53
C VAL A 121 -0.61 2.65 -5.60
N ILE A 122 -1.46 3.29 -4.84
CA ILE A 122 -1.50 4.74 -4.74
C ILE A 122 -1.20 5.13 -3.28
N TYR A 123 -0.21 5.98 -3.05
CA TYR A 123 0.04 6.48 -1.71
C TYR A 123 0.17 8.00 -1.63
N GLY A 124 -0.17 8.55 -0.45
CA GLY A 124 -0.09 9.97 -0.17
C GLY A 124 1.36 10.42 0.11
N ALA A 125 1.75 10.43 1.37
CA ALA A 125 3.05 10.93 1.78
C ALA A 125 4.13 9.85 1.78
N LYS A 126 5.37 10.26 1.50
CA LYS A 126 6.57 9.40 1.55
C LYS A 126 6.89 8.97 2.98
N ASN A 127 7.53 7.82 3.11
CA ASN A 127 8.02 7.29 4.38
C ASN A 127 9.56 7.20 4.35
N PRO A 128 10.29 8.26 4.77
CA PRO A 128 11.75 8.29 4.68
C PRO A 128 12.46 7.30 5.61
N LYS A 129 11.74 6.66 6.53
CA LYS A 129 12.32 5.72 7.52
C LYS A 129 12.11 4.25 7.19
N ALA A 130 11.07 3.92 6.42
CA ALA A 130 10.71 2.54 6.13
C ALA A 130 9.98 2.37 4.78
N GLY A 131 9.96 3.39 3.91
CA GLY A 131 9.22 3.35 2.65
C GLY A 131 9.84 2.40 1.63
N CYS A 132 9.00 1.56 1.03
CA CYS A 132 9.38 0.58 0.05
C CYS A 132 8.66 0.73 -1.29
N GLY A 133 8.15 1.93 -1.57
CA GLY A 133 7.65 2.37 -2.87
C GLY A 133 8.58 3.39 -3.54
N GLY A 134 9.87 3.42 -3.16
CA GLY A 134 10.89 4.28 -3.74
C GLY A 134 11.70 5.14 -2.76
N SER A 135 11.28 5.32 -1.49
CA SER A 135 12.01 6.17 -0.53
C SER A 135 13.29 5.53 -0.02
N ILE A 136 13.29 4.26 0.35
CA ILE A 136 14.47 3.50 0.81
C ILE A 136 14.75 2.35 -0.14
N LEU A 137 13.73 1.55 -0.42
CA LEU A 137 13.74 0.44 -1.38
C LEU A 137 12.56 0.60 -2.33
N ASN A 138 12.61 -0.07 -3.47
CA ASN A 138 11.45 -0.21 -4.35
C ASN A 138 11.07 -1.68 -4.50
N ILE A 139 10.36 -2.20 -3.52
CA ILE A 139 9.86 -3.59 -3.51
C ILE A 139 8.66 -3.73 -4.47
N LEU A 140 7.85 -2.68 -4.60
CA LEU A 140 6.60 -2.73 -5.38
C LEU A 140 6.86 -2.90 -6.89
N GLU A 141 7.96 -2.37 -7.39
CA GLU A 141 8.34 -2.41 -8.81
C GLU A 141 9.62 -3.24 -9.05
N GLU A 142 10.02 -4.10 -8.11
CA GLU A 142 11.22 -4.94 -8.24
C GLU A 142 11.05 -5.95 -9.39
N PRO A 143 11.85 -5.83 -10.50
CA PRO A 143 11.61 -6.58 -11.73
C PRO A 143 11.92 -8.08 -11.61
N ARG A 144 12.64 -8.51 -10.58
CA ARG A 144 12.96 -9.91 -10.32
C ARG A 144 11.82 -10.67 -9.64
N PHE A 145 10.82 -9.97 -9.09
CA PHE A 145 9.63 -10.61 -8.55
C PHE A 145 8.69 -11.06 -9.66
N ASN A 146 7.91 -12.08 -9.38
CA ASN A 146 6.89 -12.62 -10.28
C ASN A 146 5.62 -11.76 -10.40
N HIS A 147 5.58 -10.62 -9.72
CA HIS A 147 4.56 -9.59 -9.81
C HIS A 147 5.16 -8.23 -9.49
N GLN A 148 4.79 -7.21 -10.22
CA GLN A 148 5.09 -5.81 -9.94
C GLN A 148 3.79 -5.02 -9.89
N ALA A 149 3.76 -3.99 -9.05
CA ALA A 149 2.66 -3.05 -8.99
C ALA A 149 3.03 -1.74 -9.70
N HIS A 150 2.07 -1.10 -10.33
CA HIS A 150 2.21 0.26 -10.81
C HIS A 150 2.00 1.24 -9.65
N VAL A 151 2.94 2.16 -9.44
CA VAL A 151 2.95 3.04 -8.26
C VAL A 151 2.65 4.49 -8.65
N THR A 152 1.65 5.08 -8.01
CA THR A 152 1.37 6.52 -8.02
C THR A 152 1.59 7.09 -6.63
N SER A 153 2.42 8.12 -6.51
CA SER A 153 2.75 8.76 -5.22
C SER A 153 2.34 10.22 -5.18
N GLY A 154 2.17 10.78 -3.98
CA GLY A 154 1.94 12.21 -3.79
C GLY A 154 0.48 12.64 -3.87
N VAL A 155 -0.46 11.70 -3.87
CA VAL A 155 -1.90 12.03 -3.86
C VAL A 155 -2.29 12.57 -2.49
N LEU A 156 -2.69 13.85 -2.41
CA LEU A 156 -2.96 14.57 -1.16
C LEU A 156 -1.79 14.46 -0.16
N GLU A 157 -0.55 14.59 -0.67
CA GLU A 157 0.67 14.37 0.12
C GLU A 157 0.72 15.25 1.38
N GLU A 158 0.35 16.53 1.24
CA GLU A 158 0.39 17.48 2.37
C GLU A 158 -0.58 17.10 3.48
N GLU A 159 -1.81 16.72 3.13
CA GLU A 159 -2.84 16.30 4.07
C GLU A 159 -2.42 15.02 4.80
N CYS A 160 -1.92 14.04 4.08
CA CYS A 160 -1.41 12.79 4.63
C CYS A 160 -0.23 13.04 5.57
N ALA A 161 0.73 13.86 5.17
CA ALA A 161 1.88 14.21 6.00
C ALA A 161 1.48 15.01 7.24
N ASN A 162 0.48 15.90 7.14
CA ASN A 162 0.05 16.73 8.25
C ASN A 162 -0.59 15.92 9.37
N VAL A 163 -1.45 14.95 9.06
CA VAL A 163 -2.04 14.05 10.07
C VAL A 163 -0.94 13.31 10.86
N MET A 164 0.12 12.84 10.18
CA MET A 164 1.28 12.22 10.83
C MET A 164 2.06 13.21 11.71
N LYS A 165 2.33 14.43 11.22
CA LYS A 165 3.06 15.46 11.99
C LYS A 165 2.29 15.86 13.24
N GLU A 166 0.97 16.01 13.17
CA GLU A 166 0.10 16.35 14.28
C GLU A 166 0.13 15.26 15.36
N PHE A 167 0.05 14.00 14.96
CA PHE A 167 0.13 12.88 15.89
C PHE A 167 1.45 12.89 16.67
N PHE A 168 2.59 12.95 15.98
CA PHE A 168 3.89 12.93 16.67
C PHE A 168 4.20 14.19 17.47
N ARG A 169 3.55 15.34 17.19
CA ARG A 169 3.65 16.52 18.08
C ARG A 169 2.92 16.33 19.40
N ARG A 170 1.80 15.59 19.39
CA ARG A 170 1.02 15.33 20.60
C ARG A 170 1.74 14.41 21.59
N PHE A 171 2.61 13.52 21.12
CA PHE A 171 3.25 12.47 21.91
C PHE A 171 4.77 12.68 22.11
N ARG A 172 5.27 13.91 21.91
CA ARG A 172 6.65 14.31 22.20
C ARG A 172 6.80 14.99 23.56
#